data_ced4802535f7fdf754145ec360a5ddd7
#
_entry.id   ced4802535f7fdf754145ec360a5ddd7
#
_cell.length_a   1.000
_cell.length_b   1.000
_cell.length_c   1.000
_cell.angle_alpha   90.00
_cell.angle_beta   90.00
_cell.angle_gamma   90.00
#
_symmetry.space_group_name_H-M   'P 1'
#
loop_
_entity.id
_entity.type
_entity.pdbx_description
1 polymer ?
#
loop_
_entity_poly.entity_id
_entity_poly.type
_entity_poly.pdbx_seq_one_letter_code
_entity_poly.pdbx_strand_id
1 'polypeptide(L)'
;LGAEYLNTPFDQRTGTNKLEKSDIGEAAVELIPDGATIFISIGSTPLSVAKALRRRKNLTVITNNLSAAMVLSDELSNRIILPGGEIRLPDRDILGDEVLDFFGRYRAEFGIFGVAGVALDGSLLEFHASEVRVRKRIRENSQVSLLVMDCTKFGRIAPAYGENIKDVDHVILDQRPDKEFNHLLDDIGDSLLLAERE
;
A
#
# COMPACT_ATOMS: atom_id res chain seq x y z
N LEU A 1 20.13 6.50 17.77
CA LEU A 1 19.74 5.14 18.16
C LEU A 1 18.45 4.83 17.43
N GLY A 2 18.56 4.15 16.27
CA GLY A 2 17.40 3.71 15.51
C GLY A 2 16.58 2.73 16.37
N ALA A 3 15.30 3.03 16.58
CA ALA A 3 14.40 2.09 17.20
C ALA A 3 14.30 0.85 16.30
N GLU A 4 14.67 -0.30 16.80
CA GLU A 4 14.46 -1.56 16.10
C GLU A 4 12.97 -1.71 15.81
N TYR A 5 12.62 -1.81 14.54
CA TYR A 5 11.24 -2.05 14.14
C TYR A 5 10.95 -3.55 14.25
N LEU A 6 10.27 -3.92 15.31
CA LEU A 6 9.71 -5.26 15.46
C LEU A 6 8.43 -5.34 14.62
N ASN A 7 8.27 -6.42 13.87
CA ASN A 7 7.06 -6.65 13.08
C ASN A 7 5.86 -6.74 14.03
N THR A 8 5.14 -5.64 14.13
CA THR A 8 3.95 -5.54 14.99
C THR A 8 2.80 -6.34 14.38
N PRO A 9 2.05 -7.13 15.15
CA PRO A 9 0.90 -7.86 14.65
C PRO A 9 -0.10 -6.97 13.89
N PHE A 10 -0.72 -7.52 12.86
CA PHE A 10 -1.63 -6.78 11.97
C PHE A 10 -2.76 -6.10 12.74
N ASP A 11 -3.39 -6.78 13.71
CA ASP A 11 -4.49 -6.22 14.48
C ASP A 11 -4.07 -4.98 15.29
N GLN A 12 -2.83 -4.99 15.81
CA GLN A 12 -2.26 -3.81 16.48
C GLN A 12 -1.96 -2.69 15.49
N ARG A 13 -1.42 -3.01 14.32
CA ARG A 13 -1.15 -2.04 13.26
C ARG A 13 -2.42 -1.41 12.71
N THR A 14 -3.51 -2.16 12.63
CA THR A 14 -4.82 -1.65 12.19
C THR A 14 -5.36 -0.60 13.17
N GLY A 15 -5.11 -0.76 14.48
CA GLY A 15 -5.48 0.23 15.50
C GLY A 15 -4.52 1.40 15.65
N THR A 16 -3.28 1.27 15.13
CA THR A 16 -2.23 2.30 15.25
C THR A 16 -2.37 3.32 14.11
N ASN A 17 -2.29 4.61 14.43
CA ASN A 17 -2.41 5.72 13.46
C ASN A 17 -3.70 5.61 12.61
N LYS A 18 -4.80 5.23 13.26
CA LYS A 18 -6.07 4.96 12.57
C LYS A 18 -6.63 6.17 11.82
N LEU A 19 -6.53 7.35 12.42
CA LEU A 19 -7.01 8.59 11.80
C LEU A 19 -6.14 8.96 10.60
N GLU A 20 -4.83 8.89 10.74
CA GLU A 20 -3.84 9.17 9.70
C GLU A 20 -4.04 8.25 8.50
N LYS A 21 -4.25 6.94 8.74
CA LYS A 21 -4.53 5.97 7.67
C LYS A 21 -5.86 6.23 6.99
N SER A 22 -6.88 6.67 7.73
CA SER A 22 -8.16 7.06 7.16
C SER A 22 -8.01 8.28 6.24
N ASP A 23 -7.25 9.29 6.65
CA ASP A 23 -6.99 10.48 5.83
C ASP A 23 -6.23 10.13 4.55
N ILE A 24 -5.24 9.26 4.64
CA ILE A 24 -4.50 8.71 3.48
C ILE A 24 -5.46 7.98 2.53
N GLY A 25 -6.35 7.16 3.07
CA GLY A 25 -7.36 6.45 2.28
C GLY A 25 -8.27 7.40 1.50
N GLU A 26 -8.77 8.45 2.15
CA GLU A 26 -9.61 9.46 1.51
C GLU A 26 -8.86 10.21 0.39
N ALA A 27 -7.59 10.59 0.62
CA ALA A 27 -6.78 11.22 -0.39
C ALA A 27 -6.53 10.32 -1.61
N ALA A 28 -6.26 9.03 -1.37
CA ALA A 28 -6.04 8.05 -2.45
C ALA A 28 -7.30 7.88 -3.32
N VAL A 29 -8.47 7.84 -2.71
CA VAL A 29 -9.75 7.63 -3.43
C VAL A 29 -10.07 8.76 -4.39
N GLU A 30 -9.63 9.98 -4.12
CA GLU A 30 -9.82 11.10 -5.05
C GLU A 30 -9.14 10.86 -6.42
N LEU A 31 -8.10 10.03 -6.47
CA LEU A 31 -7.42 9.66 -7.71
C LEU A 31 -8.11 8.53 -8.47
N ILE A 32 -9.02 7.79 -7.83
CA ILE A 32 -9.56 6.53 -8.35
C ILE A 32 -11.03 6.71 -8.72
N PRO A 33 -11.39 6.67 -10.02
CA PRO A 33 -12.78 6.81 -10.45
C PRO A 33 -13.58 5.51 -10.30
N ASP A 34 -14.90 5.62 -10.40
CA ASP A 34 -15.77 4.46 -10.63
C ASP A 34 -15.32 3.69 -11.88
N GLY A 35 -15.49 2.38 -11.86
CA GLY A 35 -15.14 1.50 -12.97
C GLY A 35 -13.68 1.15 -13.10
N ALA A 36 -12.81 1.66 -12.22
CA ALA A 36 -11.38 1.40 -12.27
C ALA A 36 -11.02 -0.07 -11.98
N THR A 37 -9.95 -0.52 -12.62
CA THR A 37 -9.27 -1.79 -12.28
C THR A 37 -8.09 -1.48 -11.36
N ILE A 38 -8.06 -2.09 -10.19
CA ILE A 38 -7.09 -1.77 -9.13
C ILE A 38 -6.42 -3.02 -8.56
N PHE A 39 -5.12 -2.91 -8.30
CA PHE A 39 -4.40 -3.81 -7.42
C PHE A 39 -4.38 -3.22 -6.02
N ILE A 40 -4.65 -4.04 -5.02
CA ILE A 40 -4.46 -3.69 -3.60
C ILE A 40 -3.53 -4.72 -2.98
N SER A 41 -2.40 -4.26 -2.46
CA SER A 41 -1.44 -5.08 -1.76
C SER A 41 -1.83 -5.28 -0.30
N ILE A 42 -1.02 -6.05 0.41
CA ILE A 42 -1.19 -6.34 1.84
C ILE A 42 -0.91 -5.12 2.70
N GLY A 43 -1.45 -5.12 3.90
CA GLY A 43 -1.16 -4.16 4.94
C GLY A 43 -2.37 -3.33 5.39
N SER A 44 -2.19 -2.67 6.53
CA SER A 44 -3.26 -1.90 7.18
C SER A 44 -3.54 -0.56 6.48
N THR A 45 -2.54 0.07 5.88
CA THR A 45 -2.74 1.32 5.13
C THR A 45 -3.43 1.06 3.79
N PRO A 46 -3.03 0.06 2.98
CA PRO A 46 -3.83 -0.37 1.83
C PRO A 46 -5.27 -0.77 2.19
N LEU A 47 -5.48 -1.40 3.35
CA LEU A 47 -6.82 -1.69 3.84
C LEU A 47 -7.63 -0.41 4.09
N SER A 48 -7.02 0.64 4.61
CA SER A 48 -7.69 1.94 4.81
C SER A 48 -8.11 2.58 3.48
N VAL A 49 -7.32 2.40 2.42
CA VAL A 49 -7.73 2.81 1.06
C VAL A 49 -8.94 1.99 0.60
N ALA A 50 -8.94 0.68 0.82
CA ALA A 50 -10.09 -0.17 0.49
C ALA A 50 -11.38 0.28 1.22
N LYS A 51 -11.28 0.66 2.49
CA LYS A 51 -12.42 1.21 3.25
C LYS A 51 -12.95 2.50 2.63
N ALA A 52 -12.08 3.40 2.20
CA ALA A 52 -12.47 4.64 1.52
C ALA A 52 -13.06 4.37 0.12
N LEU A 53 -12.61 3.33 -0.57
CA LEU A 53 -13.13 2.91 -1.88
C LEU A 53 -14.57 2.36 -1.84
N ARG A 54 -15.17 2.16 -0.68
CA ARG A 54 -16.59 1.79 -0.54
C ARG A 54 -17.53 2.78 -1.23
N ARG A 55 -17.12 4.02 -1.40
CA ARG A 55 -17.92 5.04 -2.10
C ARG A 55 -17.79 4.98 -3.62
N ARG A 56 -16.96 4.09 -4.15
CA ARG A 56 -16.83 3.83 -5.59
C ARG A 56 -17.62 2.59 -5.99
N LYS A 57 -18.01 2.54 -7.26
CA LYS A 57 -18.80 1.45 -7.85
C LYS A 57 -18.13 0.89 -9.09
N ASN A 58 -18.53 -0.32 -9.47
CA ASN A 58 -18.07 -1.02 -10.66
C ASN A 58 -16.54 -1.21 -10.70
N LEU A 59 -15.90 -1.37 -9.54
CA LEU A 59 -14.47 -1.62 -9.46
C LEU A 59 -14.15 -3.08 -9.83
N THR A 60 -13.03 -3.29 -10.50
CA THR A 60 -12.38 -4.60 -10.58
C THR A 60 -11.19 -4.58 -9.63
N VAL A 61 -11.27 -5.38 -8.56
CA VAL A 61 -10.27 -5.41 -7.48
C VAL A 61 -9.50 -6.71 -7.54
N ILE A 62 -8.20 -6.61 -7.72
CA ILE A 62 -7.26 -7.74 -7.78
C ILE A 62 -6.35 -7.62 -6.56
N THR A 63 -6.48 -8.54 -5.61
CA THR A 63 -5.83 -8.36 -4.31
C THR A 63 -5.48 -9.69 -3.64
N ASN A 64 -4.39 -9.70 -2.88
CA ASN A 64 -4.03 -10.75 -1.93
C ASN A 64 -4.31 -10.33 -0.48
N ASN A 65 -4.97 -9.20 -0.27
CA ASN A 65 -5.40 -8.68 1.02
C ASN A 65 -6.86 -9.10 1.26
N LEU A 66 -7.06 -10.15 2.07
CA LEU A 66 -8.39 -10.70 2.29
C LEU A 66 -9.33 -9.69 2.97
N SER A 67 -8.83 -8.91 3.91
CA SER A 67 -9.64 -7.88 4.58
C SER A 67 -10.12 -6.80 3.60
N ALA A 68 -9.27 -6.38 2.67
CA ALA A 68 -9.65 -5.43 1.62
C ALA A 68 -10.70 -6.04 0.68
N ALA A 69 -10.54 -7.30 0.30
CA ALA A 69 -11.52 -8.01 -0.53
C ALA A 69 -12.89 -8.07 0.16
N MET A 70 -12.93 -8.39 1.44
CA MET A 70 -14.18 -8.46 2.21
C MET A 70 -14.87 -7.10 2.30
N VAL A 71 -14.11 -6.05 2.58
CA VAL A 71 -14.64 -4.68 2.65
C VAL A 71 -15.28 -4.26 1.32
N LEU A 72 -14.65 -4.56 0.19
CA LEU A 72 -15.13 -4.14 -1.12
C LEU A 72 -16.18 -5.08 -1.72
N SER A 73 -16.37 -6.26 -1.15
CA SER A 73 -17.41 -7.20 -1.57
C SER A 73 -18.83 -6.79 -1.15
N ASP A 74 -18.96 -5.80 -0.28
CA ASP A 74 -20.28 -5.26 0.12
C ASP A 74 -20.97 -4.51 -1.05
N GLU A 75 -20.19 -3.95 -1.97
CA GLU A 75 -20.73 -3.32 -3.19
C GLU A 75 -20.84 -4.37 -4.31
N LEU A 76 -22.07 -4.78 -4.59
CA LEU A 76 -22.37 -5.89 -5.50
C LEU A 76 -21.98 -5.62 -6.98
N SER A 77 -21.76 -4.38 -7.35
CA SER A 77 -21.27 -4.04 -8.69
C SER A 77 -19.78 -4.30 -8.88
N ASN A 78 -19.05 -4.52 -7.78
CA ASN A 78 -17.63 -4.80 -7.83
C ASN A 78 -17.34 -6.24 -8.26
N ARG A 79 -16.22 -6.40 -8.94
CA ARG A 79 -15.63 -7.71 -9.24
C ARG A 79 -14.36 -7.88 -8.40
N ILE A 80 -14.32 -8.92 -7.57
CA ILE A 80 -13.19 -9.19 -6.67
C ILE A 80 -12.45 -10.44 -7.15
N ILE A 81 -11.16 -10.34 -7.33
CA ILE A 81 -10.29 -11.43 -7.80
C ILE A 81 -9.20 -11.66 -6.73
N LEU A 82 -9.16 -12.88 -6.20
CA LEU A 82 -8.20 -13.32 -5.19
C LEU A 82 -7.32 -14.45 -5.72
N PRO A 83 -6.04 -14.55 -5.28
CA PRO A 83 -5.25 -15.75 -5.51
C PRO A 83 -5.78 -16.90 -4.67
N GLY A 84 -5.48 -18.13 -5.08
CA GLY A 84 -5.58 -19.28 -4.20
C GLY A 84 -4.40 -19.33 -3.24
N GLY A 85 -4.47 -20.22 -2.25
CA GLY A 85 -3.35 -20.46 -1.33
C GLY A 85 -3.73 -20.41 0.14
N GLU A 86 -2.73 -20.43 0.99
CA GLU A 86 -2.87 -20.39 2.44
C GLU A 86 -2.97 -18.95 2.93
N ILE A 87 -3.93 -18.70 3.82
CA ILE A 87 -4.10 -17.41 4.47
C ILE A 87 -3.13 -17.32 5.64
N ARG A 88 -2.31 -16.29 5.65
CA ARG A 88 -1.42 -15.96 6.74
C ARG A 88 -2.18 -15.23 7.84
N LEU A 89 -2.09 -15.74 9.06
CA LEU A 89 -2.76 -15.15 10.23
C LEU A 89 -1.71 -14.56 11.19
N PRO A 90 -2.02 -13.46 11.88
CA PRO A 90 -3.30 -12.75 11.90
C PRO A 90 -3.51 -11.74 10.75
N ASP A 91 -2.57 -11.63 9.82
CA ASP A 91 -2.55 -10.57 8.79
C ASP A 91 -3.71 -10.67 7.79
N ARG A 92 -4.31 -11.84 7.62
CA ARG A 92 -5.38 -12.12 6.67
C ARG A 92 -4.99 -11.74 5.24
N ASP A 93 -3.84 -12.25 4.83
CA ASP A 93 -3.31 -12.09 3.49
C ASP A 93 -2.75 -13.41 2.97
N ILE A 94 -2.44 -13.43 1.68
CA ILE A 94 -1.83 -14.58 1.01
C ILE A 94 -0.51 -14.12 0.42
N LEU A 95 0.57 -14.83 0.75
CA LEU A 95 1.92 -14.62 0.21
C LEU A 95 2.45 -15.90 -0.41
N GLY A 96 3.52 -15.78 -1.17
CA GLY A 96 4.23 -16.86 -1.83
C GLY A 96 4.41 -16.64 -3.32
N ASP A 97 5.11 -17.57 -3.98
CA ASP A 97 5.44 -17.47 -5.40
C ASP A 97 4.19 -17.46 -6.29
N GLU A 98 3.14 -18.14 -5.88
CA GLU A 98 1.85 -18.16 -6.59
C GLU A 98 1.19 -16.78 -6.65
N VAL A 99 1.40 -15.94 -5.63
CA VAL A 99 0.89 -14.57 -5.60
C VAL A 99 1.63 -13.69 -6.61
N LEU A 100 2.94 -13.90 -6.77
CA LEU A 100 3.73 -13.21 -7.78
C LEU A 100 3.20 -13.50 -9.19
N ASP A 101 2.95 -14.78 -9.49
CA ASP A 101 2.38 -15.21 -10.76
C ASP A 101 0.96 -14.70 -10.95
N PHE A 102 0.17 -14.67 -9.89
CA PHE A 102 -1.19 -14.14 -9.89
C PHE A 102 -1.24 -12.69 -10.36
N PHE A 103 -0.48 -11.80 -9.74
CA PHE A 103 -0.41 -10.41 -10.17
C PHE A 103 0.19 -10.25 -11.57
N GLY A 104 1.07 -11.16 -11.97
CA GLY A 104 1.66 -11.18 -13.32
C GLY A 104 0.68 -11.44 -14.45
N ARG A 105 -0.51 -12.01 -14.16
CA ARG A 105 -1.54 -12.30 -15.15
C ARG A 105 -2.42 -11.12 -15.50
N TYR A 106 -2.34 -10.03 -14.72
CA TYR A 106 -3.25 -8.89 -14.83
C TYR A 106 -2.49 -7.59 -15.08
N ARG A 107 -3.21 -6.62 -15.61
CA ARG A 107 -2.82 -5.23 -15.64
C ARG A 107 -3.93 -4.41 -14.99
N ALA A 108 -3.56 -3.36 -14.26
CA ALA A 108 -4.50 -2.49 -13.59
C ALA A 108 -4.22 -1.02 -13.92
N GLU A 109 -5.23 -0.18 -13.78
CA GLU A 109 -5.06 1.27 -13.89
C GLU A 109 -4.30 1.80 -12.67
N PHE A 110 -4.63 1.31 -11.49
CA PHE A 110 -3.99 1.74 -10.22
C PHE A 110 -3.43 0.54 -9.47
N GLY A 111 -2.22 0.70 -8.94
CA GLY A 111 -1.61 -0.24 -8.00
C GLY A 111 -1.37 0.43 -6.67
N ILE A 112 -1.98 -0.11 -5.61
CA ILE A 112 -1.93 0.45 -4.26
C ILE A 112 -1.12 -0.48 -3.37
N PHE A 113 -0.06 0.04 -2.76
CA PHE A 113 0.80 -0.73 -1.87
C PHE A 113 1.36 0.13 -0.74
N GLY A 114 1.67 -0.53 0.36
CA GLY A 114 2.36 0.06 1.50
C GLY A 114 3.84 -0.30 1.52
N VAL A 115 4.47 -0.02 2.65
CA VAL A 115 5.89 -0.26 2.90
C VAL A 115 6.10 -0.49 4.40
N ALA A 116 7.11 -1.28 4.78
CA ALA A 116 7.48 -1.44 6.19
C ALA A 116 8.33 -0.27 6.69
N GLY A 117 9.19 0.25 5.86
CA GLY A 117 10.03 1.40 6.18
C GLY A 117 10.62 2.06 4.94
N VAL A 118 11.12 3.29 5.12
CA VAL A 118 11.83 4.06 4.10
C VAL A 118 13.17 4.50 4.66
N ALA A 119 14.26 4.12 4.01
CA ALA A 119 15.61 4.50 4.42
C ALA A 119 15.96 5.92 3.98
N LEU A 120 17.04 6.48 4.52
CA LEU A 120 17.53 7.83 4.18
C LEU A 120 17.87 8.01 2.69
N ASP A 121 18.24 6.94 2.00
CA ASP A 121 18.52 6.96 0.56
C ASP A 121 17.25 6.79 -0.30
N GLY A 122 16.07 6.67 0.33
CA GLY A 122 14.80 6.44 -0.34
C GLY A 122 14.46 4.98 -0.63
N SER A 123 15.33 4.04 -0.24
CA SER A 123 15.06 2.61 -0.41
C SER A 123 13.80 2.21 0.34
N LEU A 124 12.93 1.45 -0.33
CA LEU A 124 11.72 0.90 0.24
C LEU A 124 12.01 -0.45 0.89
N LEU A 125 11.70 -0.58 2.17
CA LEU A 125 12.07 -1.71 3.01
C LEU A 125 10.87 -2.58 3.38
N GLU A 126 11.11 -3.91 3.41
CA GLU A 126 10.13 -4.91 3.81
C GLU A 126 10.77 -5.98 4.72
N PHE A 127 9.92 -6.74 5.43
CA PHE A 127 10.41 -7.82 6.28
C PHE A 127 10.87 -9.04 5.48
N HIS A 128 10.27 -9.31 4.33
CA HIS A 128 10.54 -10.47 3.49
C HIS A 128 10.80 -10.07 2.04
N ALA A 129 11.76 -10.74 1.42
CA ALA A 129 12.08 -10.53 0.00
C ALA A 129 10.90 -10.83 -0.93
N SER A 130 10.02 -11.77 -0.53
CA SER A 130 8.79 -12.08 -1.28
C SER A 130 7.83 -10.89 -1.37
N GLU A 131 7.73 -10.09 -0.30
CA GLU A 131 6.90 -8.86 -0.29
C GLU A 131 7.45 -7.81 -1.25
N VAL A 132 8.77 -7.67 -1.31
CA VAL A 132 9.44 -6.77 -2.26
C VAL A 132 9.13 -7.16 -3.71
N ARG A 133 9.21 -8.45 -4.03
CA ARG A 133 8.93 -8.95 -5.39
C ARG A 133 7.47 -8.73 -5.80
N VAL A 134 6.53 -8.98 -4.89
CA VAL A 134 5.11 -8.75 -5.14
C VAL A 134 4.81 -7.27 -5.36
N ARG A 135 5.34 -6.39 -4.51
CA ARG A 135 5.18 -4.94 -4.68
C ARG A 135 5.71 -4.46 -6.03
N LYS A 136 6.89 -4.90 -6.42
CA LYS A 136 7.48 -4.58 -7.71
C LYS A 136 6.59 -5.03 -8.88
N ARG A 137 6.04 -6.24 -8.81
CA ARG A 137 5.13 -6.76 -9.82
C ARG A 137 3.85 -5.93 -9.92
N ILE A 138 3.26 -5.54 -8.80
CA ILE A 138 2.11 -4.65 -8.74
C ILE A 138 2.44 -3.31 -9.42
N ARG A 139 3.57 -2.71 -9.09
CA ARG A 139 3.99 -1.44 -9.68
C ARG A 139 4.19 -1.55 -11.19
N GLU A 140 4.92 -2.56 -11.64
CA GLU A 140 5.23 -2.76 -13.07
C GLU A 140 3.98 -3.03 -13.92
N ASN A 141 2.96 -3.65 -13.34
CA ASN A 141 1.72 -4.01 -14.02
C ASN A 141 0.59 -2.98 -13.84
N SER A 142 0.87 -1.86 -13.20
CA SER A 142 -0.07 -0.75 -12.99
C SER A 142 0.28 0.41 -13.93
N GLN A 143 -0.74 1.13 -14.40
CA GLN A 143 -0.53 2.39 -15.13
C GLN A 143 -0.10 3.50 -14.19
N VAL A 144 -0.69 3.56 -12.99
CA VAL A 144 -0.38 4.52 -11.94
C VAL A 144 -0.15 3.79 -10.63
N SER A 145 1.03 3.94 -10.05
CA SER A 145 1.40 3.34 -8.77
C SER A 145 1.24 4.33 -7.61
N LEU A 146 0.57 3.87 -6.56
CA LEU A 146 0.29 4.65 -5.34
C LEU A 146 0.96 3.99 -4.15
N LEU A 147 2.01 4.59 -3.62
CA LEU A 147 2.61 4.22 -2.34
C LEU A 147 1.86 4.96 -1.23
N VAL A 148 1.21 4.22 -0.35
CA VAL A 148 0.44 4.77 0.76
C VAL A 148 1.10 4.39 2.08
N MET A 149 1.42 5.38 2.90
CA MET A 149 2.07 5.16 4.19
C MET A 149 1.88 6.36 5.11
N ASP A 150 1.90 6.14 6.40
CA ASP A 150 2.02 7.23 7.36
C ASP A 150 3.48 7.65 7.55
N CYS A 151 3.72 8.86 8.05
CA CYS A 151 5.05 9.43 8.19
C CYS A 151 5.96 8.66 9.14
N THR A 152 5.41 7.81 10.02
CA THR A 152 6.20 7.00 10.97
C THR A 152 7.02 5.90 10.27
N LYS A 153 6.76 5.63 8.99
CA LYS A 153 7.52 4.65 8.21
C LYS A 153 8.92 5.13 7.84
N PHE A 154 9.13 6.43 7.77
CA PHE A 154 10.45 6.99 7.51
C PHE A 154 11.40 6.67 8.66
N GLY A 155 12.57 6.12 8.34
CA GLY A 155 13.59 5.72 9.31
C GLY A 155 13.35 4.37 10.00
N ARG A 156 12.24 3.69 9.74
CA ARG A 156 12.04 2.33 10.21
C ARG A 156 12.91 1.34 9.45
N ILE A 157 13.44 0.36 10.15
CA ILE A 157 14.39 -0.62 9.63
C ILE A 157 13.67 -1.94 9.33
N ALA A 158 13.93 -2.48 8.15
CA ALA A 158 13.54 -3.84 7.76
C ALA A 158 14.60 -4.40 6.79
N PRO A 159 14.86 -5.72 6.80
CA PRO A 159 16.06 -6.26 6.16
C PRO A 159 16.00 -6.39 4.64
N ALA A 160 14.81 -6.58 4.06
CA ALA A 160 14.65 -6.74 2.62
C ALA A 160 14.40 -5.38 1.97
N TYR A 161 15.04 -5.12 0.83
CA TYR A 161 14.81 -3.91 0.07
C TYR A 161 14.76 -4.20 -1.43
N GLY A 162 14.14 -3.30 -2.13
CA GLY A 162 14.07 -3.26 -3.58
C GLY A 162 13.20 -2.08 -3.96
N GLU A 163 13.54 -1.42 -5.02
CA GLU A 163 12.92 -0.18 -5.44
C GLU A 163 13.23 1.01 -4.52
N ASN A 164 12.87 2.18 -4.98
CA ASN A 164 13.10 3.45 -4.31
C ASN A 164 11.79 4.26 -4.33
N ILE A 165 11.62 5.15 -3.38
CA ILE A 165 10.47 6.06 -3.32
C ILE A 165 10.28 6.85 -4.63
N LYS A 166 11.35 7.08 -5.39
CA LYS A 166 11.32 7.75 -6.70
C LYS A 166 10.70 6.91 -7.82
N ASP A 167 10.58 5.60 -7.63
CA ASP A 167 10.07 4.69 -8.68
C ASP A 167 8.55 4.68 -8.77
N VAL A 168 7.85 5.26 -7.78
CA VAL A 168 6.38 5.28 -7.72
C VAL A 168 5.82 6.59 -8.28
N ASP A 169 4.61 6.52 -8.83
CA ASP A 169 3.98 7.70 -9.44
C ASP A 169 3.45 8.68 -8.40
N HIS A 170 2.87 8.19 -7.31
CA HIS A 170 2.41 9.02 -6.20
C HIS A 170 2.77 8.41 -4.87
N VAL A 171 3.18 9.28 -3.95
CA VAL A 171 3.41 8.97 -2.53
C VAL A 171 2.38 9.73 -1.72
N ILE A 172 1.52 9.02 -1.00
CA ILE A 172 0.45 9.61 -0.20
C ILE A 172 0.79 9.46 1.28
N LEU A 173 0.99 10.59 1.95
CA LEU A 173 1.35 10.70 3.37
C LEU A 173 0.27 11.44 4.15
N ASP A 174 0.16 11.16 5.45
CA ASP A 174 -0.63 11.94 6.39
C ASP A 174 -0.02 13.33 6.63
N GLN A 175 1.31 13.39 6.80
CA GLN A 175 2.07 14.61 7.04
C GLN A 175 3.54 14.42 6.66
N ARG A 176 4.29 15.51 6.64
CA ARG A 176 5.73 15.46 6.38
C ARG A 176 6.46 14.71 7.50
N PRO A 177 7.44 13.83 7.19
CA PRO A 177 8.32 13.23 8.17
C PRO A 177 9.33 14.24 8.72
N ASP A 178 10.23 13.76 9.61
CA ASP A 178 11.32 14.53 10.16
C ASP A 178 12.20 15.16 9.08
N LYS A 179 12.84 16.30 9.40
CA LYS A 179 13.60 17.12 8.45
C LYS A 179 14.74 16.39 7.75
N GLU A 180 15.30 15.33 8.36
CA GLU A 180 16.35 14.53 7.76
C GLU A 180 15.90 13.83 6.46
N PHE A 181 14.59 13.70 6.22
CA PHE A 181 14.00 13.11 5.01
C PHE A 181 13.53 14.15 3.98
N ASN A 182 13.71 15.45 4.24
CA ASN A 182 13.24 16.50 3.33
C ASN A 182 13.80 16.34 1.91
N HIS A 183 15.04 15.90 1.78
CA HIS A 183 15.65 15.66 0.46
C HIS A 183 14.88 14.64 -0.38
N LEU A 184 14.30 13.61 0.25
CA LEU A 184 13.47 12.63 -0.46
C LEU A 184 12.18 13.25 -0.97
N LEU A 185 11.54 14.09 -0.16
CA LEU A 185 10.30 14.77 -0.54
C LEU A 185 10.54 15.79 -1.65
N ASP A 186 11.67 16.51 -1.60
CA ASP A 186 12.06 17.43 -2.65
C ASP A 186 12.34 16.68 -3.96
N ASP A 187 12.97 15.51 -3.89
CA ASP A 187 13.29 14.69 -5.06
C ASP A 187 12.03 14.15 -5.76
N ILE A 188 10.99 13.78 -5.02
CA ILE A 188 9.74 13.28 -5.61
C ILE A 188 8.79 14.41 -6.03
N GLY A 189 8.95 15.62 -5.49
CA GLY A 189 8.22 16.82 -5.92
C GLY A 189 6.71 16.64 -5.99
N ASP A 190 6.14 16.84 -7.17
CA ASP A 190 4.69 16.78 -7.42
C ASP A 190 4.08 15.38 -7.26
N SER A 191 4.91 14.33 -7.16
CA SER A 191 4.43 12.98 -6.84
C SER A 191 3.96 12.85 -5.40
N LEU A 192 4.32 13.79 -4.52
CA LEU A 192 3.90 13.83 -3.13
C LEU A 192 2.48 14.40 -2.99
N LEU A 193 1.61 13.64 -2.32
CA LEU A 193 0.30 14.10 -1.89
C LEU A 193 0.21 14.02 -0.36
N LEU A 194 -0.09 15.13 0.28
CA LEU A 194 -0.29 15.21 1.71
C LEU A 194 -1.79 15.20 2.03
N ALA A 195 -2.21 14.24 2.86
CA ALA A 195 -3.57 14.11 3.33
C ALA A 195 -3.77 14.95 4.61
N GLU A 196 -3.43 16.24 4.56
CA GLU A 196 -3.53 17.15 5.70
C GLU A 196 -5.00 17.47 5.99
N ARG A 197 -5.35 17.49 7.28
CA ARG A 197 -6.64 18.03 7.73
C ARG A 197 -6.55 19.55 7.74
N GLU A 198 -7.51 20.21 7.09
CA GLU A 198 -7.72 21.63 7.24
C GLU A 198 -8.15 22.00 8.68
#